data_f8a6178b8efa656c8a5334d764bd6aa7
#
_entry.id   f8a6178b8efa656c8a5334d764bd6aa7
#
_cell.length_a   1.000
_cell.length_b   1.000
_cell.length_c   1.000
_cell.angle_alpha   90.00
_cell.angle_beta   90.00
_cell.angle_gamma   90.00
#
_symmetry.space_group_name_H-M   'P 1'
#
loop_
_entity.id
_entity.type
_entity.pdbx_description
1 polymer ?
#
loop_
_entity_poly.entity_id
_entity_poly.type
_entity_poly.pdbx_seq_one_letter_code
_entity_poly.pdbx_strand_id
1 'polypeptide(L)'
;MKVASVILNTRTKALDKEFHYIIPKSLEDKCTVGVRVMVPFGVREKIVEAIVVKILGGSEYDTLKEVIEVVDPEPLFGEYEAQLAKKISHRFVSTYLEALKLFIPAGIFYKF
;
A
#
# COMPACT_ATOMS: atom_id res chain seq x y z
N MET A 1 14.16 -11.36 4.70
CA MET A 1 13.06 -10.52 5.22
C MET A 1 12.39 -9.81 4.06
N LYS A 2 11.07 -9.92 3.99
CA LYS A 2 10.30 -9.21 2.95
C LYS A 2 9.74 -7.91 3.48
N VAL A 3 9.72 -6.91 2.61
CA VAL A 3 9.22 -5.58 2.94
C VAL A 3 8.13 -5.20 1.93
N ALA A 4 7.04 -4.65 2.44
CA ALA A 4 5.98 -4.13 1.60
C ALA A 4 6.16 -2.63 1.44
N SER A 5 6.14 -2.15 0.19
CA SER A 5 6.05 -0.73 -0.09
C SER A 5 4.58 -0.42 -0.30
N VAL A 6 4.06 0.51 0.48
CA VAL A 6 2.62 0.80 0.52
C VAL A 6 2.31 2.27 0.30
N ILE A 7 1.10 2.53 -0.18
CA ILE A 7 0.52 3.88 -0.26
C ILE A 7 -0.60 3.94 0.76
N LEU A 8 -0.56 4.92 1.64
CA LEU A 8 -1.60 5.09 2.66
C LEU A 8 -2.91 5.56 2.01
N ASN A 9 -4.02 5.02 2.49
CA ASN A 9 -5.34 5.44 2.03
C ASN A 9 -5.72 6.73 2.75
N THR A 10 -5.21 7.87 2.27
CA THR A 10 -5.41 9.17 2.88
C THR A 10 -5.57 10.24 1.79
N ARG A 11 -6.29 11.31 2.12
CA ARG A 11 -6.45 12.46 1.23
C ARG A 11 -5.31 13.48 1.37
N THR A 12 -4.45 13.29 2.34
CA THR A 12 -3.34 14.22 2.59
C THR A 12 -2.25 14.03 1.54
N LYS A 13 -2.10 14.99 0.65
CA LYS A 13 -1.12 14.91 -0.44
C LYS A 13 0.32 14.77 0.05
N ALA A 14 0.63 15.35 1.19
CA ALA A 14 1.98 15.23 1.76
C ALA A 14 2.35 13.79 2.08
N LEU A 15 1.36 12.91 2.26
CA LEU A 15 1.56 11.50 2.55
C LEU A 15 1.42 10.62 1.30
N ASP A 16 1.34 11.23 0.11
CA ASP A 16 1.26 10.49 -1.16
C ASP A 16 2.65 10.07 -1.61
N LYS A 17 3.21 9.12 -0.87
CA LYS A 17 4.52 8.54 -1.15
C LYS A 17 4.53 7.12 -0.61
N GLU A 18 5.54 6.35 -1.02
CA GLU A 18 5.66 4.97 -0.58
C GLU A 18 6.28 4.90 0.82
N PHE A 19 5.64 4.11 1.68
CA PHE A 19 6.15 3.82 3.01
C PHE A 19 6.47 2.33 3.08
N HIS A 20 7.52 1.97 3.83
CA HIS A 20 7.98 0.59 3.92
C HIS A 20 7.58 -0.04 5.25
N TYR A 21 7.11 -1.28 5.20
CA TYR A 21 6.73 -2.07 6.37
C TYR A 21 7.26 -3.49 6.23
N ILE A 22 7.75 -4.05 7.32
CA ILE A 22 8.18 -5.45 7.33
C ILE A 22 6.94 -6.33 7.19
N ILE A 23 7.04 -7.37 6.38
CA ILE A 23 5.99 -8.38 6.26
C ILE A 23 6.31 -9.51 7.21
N PRO A 24 5.52 -9.74 8.27
CA PRO A 24 5.74 -10.87 9.17
C PRO A 24 5.63 -12.18 8.39
N LYS A 25 6.38 -13.20 8.81
CA LYS A 25 6.36 -14.50 8.14
C LYS A 25 4.96 -15.07 8.01
N SER A 26 4.12 -14.87 9.03
CA SER A 26 2.75 -15.37 9.02
C SER A 26 1.88 -14.74 7.93
N LEU A 27 2.28 -13.59 7.38
CA LEU A 27 1.53 -12.87 6.36
C LEU A 27 2.18 -12.90 4.98
N GLU A 28 3.37 -13.53 4.84
CA GLU A 28 4.09 -13.51 3.57
C GLU A 28 3.29 -14.08 2.40
N ASP A 29 2.50 -15.12 2.64
CA ASP A 29 1.71 -15.73 1.58
C ASP A 29 0.53 -14.86 1.15
N LYS A 30 0.06 -13.99 2.01
CA LYS A 30 -1.12 -13.15 1.77
C LYS A 30 -0.77 -11.74 1.34
N CYS A 31 0.39 -11.25 1.74
CA CYS A 31 0.80 -9.87 1.48
C CYS A 31 1.50 -9.76 0.12
N THR A 32 0.73 -9.48 -0.90
CA THR A 32 1.21 -9.35 -2.28
C THR A 32 0.80 -8.01 -2.84
N VAL A 33 1.35 -7.64 -4.00
CA VAL A 33 0.97 -6.38 -4.65
C VAL A 33 -0.53 -6.40 -4.94
N GLY A 34 -1.20 -5.32 -4.58
CA GLY A 34 -2.62 -5.16 -4.86
C GLY A 34 -3.56 -5.45 -3.70
N VAL A 35 -3.05 -5.94 -2.56
CA VAL A 35 -3.89 -6.14 -1.39
C VAL A 35 -3.86 -4.91 -0.50
N ARG A 36 -4.96 -4.70 0.23
CA ARG A 36 -5.00 -3.69 1.28
C ARG A 36 -4.51 -4.32 2.57
N VAL A 37 -3.80 -3.52 3.33
CA VAL A 37 -3.22 -3.96 4.62
C VAL A 37 -3.53 -2.91 5.68
N MET A 38 -3.48 -3.33 6.94
CA MET A 38 -3.54 -2.41 8.07
C MET A 38 -2.14 -2.26 8.62
N VAL A 39 -1.71 -1.02 8.81
CA VAL A 39 -0.35 -0.71 9.26
C VAL A 39 -0.38 0.36 10.35
N PRO A 40 0.59 0.34 11.28
CA PRO A 40 0.72 1.42 12.26
C PRO A 40 1.40 2.61 11.60
N PHE A 41 0.91 3.81 11.85
CA PHE A 41 1.47 5.01 11.25
C PHE A 41 1.58 6.15 12.26
N GLY A 42 2.70 6.88 12.18
CA GLY A 42 2.94 8.06 12.99
C GLY A 42 3.47 7.75 14.38
N VAL A 43 3.69 8.80 15.14
CA VAL A 43 4.28 8.71 16.49
C VAL A 43 3.39 7.91 17.44
N ARG A 44 2.08 8.04 17.29
CA ARG A 44 1.11 7.33 18.14
C ARG A 44 0.77 5.95 17.63
N GLU A 45 1.38 5.52 16.54
CA GLU A 45 1.13 4.24 15.90
C GLU A 45 -0.35 3.97 15.65
N LYS A 46 -1.03 4.99 15.14
CA LYS A 46 -2.43 4.84 14.74
C LYS A 46 -2.53 3.84 13.60
N ILE A 47 -3.46 2.90 13.71
CA ILE A 47 -3.65 1.89 12.67
C ILE A 47 -4.43 2.49 11.51
N VAL A 48 -3.86 2.42 10.31
CA VAL A 48 -4.46 2.98 9.10
C VAL A 48 -4.45 1.94 7.99
N GLU A 49 -5.32 2.13 7.01
CA GLU A 49 -5.37 1.29 5.82
C GLU A 49 -4.33 1.76 4.81
N ALA A 50 -3.70 0.81 4.13
CA ALA A 50 -2.75 1.10 3.06
C ALA A 50 -2.89 0.05 1.96
N ILE A 51 -2.33 0.36 0.79
CA ILE A 51 -2.37 -0.52 -0.38
C ILE A 51 -0.94 -0.90 -0.75
N VAL A 52 -0.69 -2.19 -0.89
CA VAL A 52 0.64 -2.68 -1.27
C VAL A 52 0.85 -2.46 -2.76
N VAL A 53 1.93 -1.74 -3.10
CA VAL A 53 2.26 -1.44 -4.50
C VAL A 53 3.53 -2.13 -4.96
N LYS A 54 4.35 -2.63 -4.03
CA LYS A 54 5.60 -3.30 -4.37
C LYS A 54 6.06 -4.18 -3.21
N ILE A 55 6.70 -5.29 -3.54
CA ILE A 55 7.34 -6.17 -2.56
C ILE A 55 8.85 -6.08 -2.74
N LEU A 56 9.55 -5.83 -1.66
CA LEU A 56 11.00 -5.64 -1.66
C LEU A 56 11.68 -6.70 -0.79
N GLY A 57 12.95 -7.00 -1.12
CA GLY A 57 13.74 -7.92 -0.31
C GLY A 57 14.38 -7.28 0.90
N GLY A 58 14.28 -5.95 1.01
CA GLY A 58 14.82 -5.19 2.12
C GLY A 58 14.51 -3.73 1.96
N SER A 59 15.00 -2.88 2.86
CA SER A 59 14.75 -1.45 2.82
C SER A 59 16.01 -0.68 3.25
N GLU A 60 16.11 0.57 2.79
CA GLU A 60 17.19 1.47 3.20
C GLU A 60 16.98 2.00 4.62
N TYR A 61 15.78 1.88 5.15
CA TYR A 61 15.46 2.40 6.47
C TYR A 61 15.94 1.46 7.56
N ASP A 62 16.54 2.01 8.60
CA ASP A 62 17.09 1.23 9.70
C ASP A 62 16.03 0.60 10.59
N THR A 63 14.92 1.30 10.75
CA THR A 63 13.84 0.86 11.64
C THR A 63 12.52 0.86 10.87
N LEU A 64 11.89 -0.30 10.82
CA LEU A 64 10.60 -0.44 10.17
C LEU A 64 9.59 -1.05 11.13
N LYS A 65 8.36 -0.60 10.99
CA LYS A 65 7.21 -1.22 11.67
C LYS A 65 6.71 -2.36 10.80
N GLU A 66 5.84 -3.19 11.35
CA GLU A 66 5.32 -4.36 10.66
C GLU A 66 3.90 -4.17 10.19
N VAL A 67 3.57 -4.84 9.08
CA VAL A 67 2.17 -4.97 8.64
C VAL A 67 1.42 -5.73 9.72
N ILE A 68 0.25 -5.24 10.10
CA ILE A 68 -0.57 -5.84 11.15
C ILE A 68 -1.48 -6.92 10.58
N GLU A 69 -2.13 -6.63 9.46
CA GLU A 69 -3.15 -7.49 8.90
C GLU A 69 -3.26 -7.28 7.39
N VAL A 70 -3.59 -8.35 6.65
CA VAL A 70 -3.93 -8.28 5.23
C VAL A 70 -5.44 -8.35 5.14
N VAL A 71 -6.05 -7.33 4.54
CA VAL A 71 -7.51 -7.20 4.49
C VAL A 71 -8.14 -8.03 3.38
N ASP A 72 -7.53 -8.04 2.20
CA ASP A 72 -8.11 -8.71 1.04
C ASP A 72 -7.64 -10.15 0.90
N PRO A 73 -8.57 -11.09 0.64
CA PRO A 73 -8.18 -12.49 0.41
C PRO A 73 -7.43 -12.67 -0.93
N GLU A 74 -7.66 -11.75 -1.88
CA GLU A 74 -7.00 -11.77 -3.18
C GLU A 74 -6.63 -10.35 -3.59
N PRO A 75 -5.57 -10.19 -4.43
CA PRO A 75 -5.18 -8.87 -4.89
C PRO A 75 -6.28 -8.19 -5.70
N LEU A 76 -6.46 -6.89 -5.50
CA LEU A 76 -7.40 -6.08 -6.26
C LEU A 76 -6.83 -5.69 -7.63
N PHE A 77 -5.51 -5.70 -7.76
CA PHE A 77 -4.78 -5.40 -9.00
C PHE A 77 -3.40 -6.04 -8.92
N GLY A 78 -2.67 -6.05 -10.03
CA GLY A 78 -1.33 -6.63 -10.09
C GLY A 78 -0.24 -5.58 -10.18
N GLU A 79 1.00 -6.05 -10.31
CA GLU A 79 2.16 -5.16 -10.42
C GLU A 79 2.09 -4.23 -11.63
N TYR A 80 1.58 -4.73 -12.74
CA TYR A 80 1.46 -3.94 -13.96
C TYR A 80 0.55 -2.73 -13.72
N GLU A 81 -0.60 -2.95 -13.11
CA GLU A 81 -1.55 -1.88 -12.82
C GLU A 81 -0.97 -0.88 -11.83
N ALA A 82 -0.24 -1.36 -10.81
CA ALA A 82 0.42 -0.47 -9.86
C ALA A 82 1.43 0.45 -10.55
N GLN A 83 2.25 -0.10 -11.45
CA GLN A 83 3.24 0.68 -12.18
C GLN A 83 2.57 1.66 -13.13
N LEU A 84 1.49 1.24 -13.80
CA LEU A 84 0.74 2.10 -14.70
C LEU A 84 0.10 3.26 -13.93
N ALA A 85 -0.46 2.99 -12.74
CA ALA A 85 -1.03 4.03 -11.89
C ALA A 85 0.00 5.08 -11.51
N LYS A 86 1.24 4.65 -11.22
CA LYS A 86 2.31 5.57 -10.89
C LYS A 86 2.61 6.51 -12.06
N LYS A 87 2.66 5.98 -13.28
CA LYS A 87 2.89 6.78 -14.49
C LYS A 87 1.73 7.75 -14.73
N ILE A 88 0.50 7.29 -14.53
CA ILE A 88 -0.68 8.13 -14.68
C ILE A 88 -0.63 9.31 -13.69
N SER A 89 -0.29 9.05 -12.44
CA SER A 89 -0.22 10.10 -11.43
C SER A 89 0.80 11.18 -11.78
N HIS A 90 1.95 10.79 -12.31
CA HIS A 90 2.99 11.74 -12.72
C HIS A 90 2.56 12.57 -13.94
N ARG A 91 1.89 11.93 -14.89
CA ARG A 91 1.51 12.61 -16.13
C ARG A 91 0.33 13.56 -15.96
N PHE A 92 -0.63 13.22 -15.11
CA PHE A 92 -1.89 13.97 -15.00
C PHE A 92 -2.01 14.74 -13.69
N VAL A 93 -0.91 14.92 -12.98
CA VAL A 93 -0.87 15.68 -11.72
C VAL A 93 -1.93 15.20 -10.73
N SER A 94 -2.01 13.90 -10.56
CA SER A 94 -2.90 13.29 -9.56
C SER A 94 -2.05 12.61 -8.48
N THR A 95 -2.68 12.20 -7.38
CA THR A 95 -1.98 11.40 -6.39
C THR A 95 -1.88 9.96 -6.89
N TYR A 96 -0.89 9.22 -6.37
CA TYR A 96 -0.74 7.81 -6.68
C TYR A 96 -1.99 7.05 -6.23
N LEU A 97 -2.51 7.40 -5.05
CA LEU A 97 -3.73 6.78 -4.54
C LEU A 97 -4.92 6.97 -5.49
N GLU A 98 -5.12 8.19 -5.99
CA GLU A 98 -6.20 8.46 -6.95
C GLU A 98 -6.06 7.61 -8.21
N ALA A 99 -4.84 7.47 -8.71
CA ALA A 99 -4.57 6.66 -9.90
C ALA A 99 -4.80 5.18 -9.63
N LEU A 100 -4.42 4.68 -8.45
CA LEU A 100 -4.67 3.29 -8.08
C LEU A 100 -6.15 2.97 -8.04
N LYS A 101 -6.97 3.92 -7.61
CA LYS A 101 -8.42 3.71 -7.52
C LYS A 101 -9.08 3.46 -8.87
N LEU A 102 -8.42 3.83 -9.97
CA LEU A 102 -8.93 3.52 -11.31
C LEU A 102 -8.96 2.01 -11.59
N PHE A 103 -8.15 1.25 -10.91
CA PHE A 103 -8.02 -0.19 -11.10
C PHE A 103 -8.74 -1.02 -10.04
N ILE A 104 -9.49 -0.36 -9.15
CA ILE A 104 -10.19 -1.02 -8.06
C ILE A 104 -11.70 -0.85 -8.26
N PRO A 105 -12.50 -1.93 -8.13
CA PRO A 105 -13.93 -1.83 -8.33
C PRO A 105 -14.58 -0.79 -7.42
N ALA A 106 -15.56 -0.08 -7.97
CA ALA A 106 -16.32 0.91 -7.22
C ALA A 106 -17.00 0.26 -6.03
N GLY A 107 -17.04 0.98 -4.92
CA GLY A 107 -17.71 0.52 -3.70
C GLY A 107 -16.81 -0.14 -2.69
N ILE A 108 -15.64 -0.63 -3.09
CA ILE A 108 -14.72 -1.27 -2.14
C ILE A 108 -14.24 -0.29 -1.07
N PHE A 109 -13.93 0.95 -1.48
CA PHE A 109 -13.46 1.98 -0.55
C PHE A 109 -14.55 2.65 0.27
N TYR A 110 -15.81 2.44 -0.06
CA TYR A 110 -16.92 3.06 0.67
C TYR A 110 -17.22 2.37 2.00
N LYS A 111 -16.53 1.27 2.28
CA LYS A 111 -16.72 0.53 3.52
C LYS A 111 -15.71 0.92 4.60
N PHE A 112 -14.87 1.89 4.29
CA PHE A 112 -13.80 2.32 5.19
C PHE A 112 -13.94 3.77 5.61
#